data_6b556d14602725293b60211516ab80fd
#
_entry.id   6b556d14602725293b60211516ab80fd
#
_cell.length_a   1.000
_cell.length_b   1.000
_cell.length_c   1.000
_cell.angle_alpha   90.00
_cell.angle_beta   90.00
_cell.angle_gamma   90.00
#
_symmetry.space_group_name_H-M   'P 1'
#
loop_
_entity.id
_entity.type
_entity.pdbx_description
1 polymer ?
#
loop_
_entity_poly.entity_id
_entity_poly.type
_entity_poly.pdbx_seq_one_letter_code
_entity_poly.pdbx_strand_id
1 'polypeptide(L)'
;MSVLKRLESTHGRFFNRHDINSKKTSGVKWKNVLASKEKGGLRVSSLYALNRGLMFKWVWRFYTQNNSLWAKVIKAIHGDDGKVGKKTKSVFPSIWIDIVHEMESLKNQDIDILKCMKFKIGNGEHTSFWDEVWRGDITFKNLYPRLYALESCKDIVVASKLAHPCLDHSFRRAPRSGVEQEQFIALINQVQSVSLVPCRDRRVWSLEGSGEFSVASVRKLIDDKMLPEVSSKTRWVKAIPIKVNVHPWKVRLDYLPTRFNISRRGMDINFISCPICDNGVESTSHLFFSCQIVKDIVRKIVRWCDFSFMELSSYEEWVVWLSNLRLSSKLKSVLEKVFYVMWWHIWSFRNKKIFGSKNTHMATIFEDVVSRSFYWCRFRCKASFSWIDWLKNPLLVSL
;
A
#
# COMPACT_ATOMS: atom_id res chain seq x y z
N MET A 1 -17.61 -18.95 -8.12
CA MET A 1 -16.92 -17.75 -7.55
C MET A 1 -15.87 -18.27 -6.60
N SER A 2 -14.60 -17.83 -6.72
CA SER A 2 -13.53 -18.32 -5.84
C SER A 2 -13.77 -17.93 -4.38
N VAL A 3 -13.29 -18.74 -3.43
CA VAL A 3 -13.41 -18.48 -1.99
C VAL A 3 -12.89 -17.08 -1.62
N LEU A 4 -11.76 -16.67 -2.20
CA LEU A 4 -11.19 -15.34 -1.97
C LEU A 4 -12.14 -14.21 -2.37
N LYS A 5 -12.83 -14.31 -3.51
CA LYS A 5 -13.81 -13.31 -3.94
C LYS A 5 -15.01 -13.23 -2.98
N ARG A 6 -15.42 -14.37 -2.42
CA ARG A 6 -16.51 -14.40 -1.40
C ARG A 6 -16.07 -13.71 -0.10
N LEU A 7 -14.87 -14.00 0.38
CA LEU A 7 -14.31 -13.37 1.58
C LEU A 7 -14.12 -11.86 1.39
N GLU A 8 -13.53 -11.42 0.26
CA GLU A 8 -13.39 -9.99 -0.07
C GLU A 8 -14.75 -9.30 -0.12
N SER A 9 -15.77 -9.94 -0.72
CA SER A 9 -17.14 -9.41 -0.75
C SER A 9 -17.73 -9.26 0.65
N THR A 10 -17.51 -10.24 1.52
CA THR A 10 -17.96 -10.20 2.92
C THR A 10 -17.30 -9.07 3.70
N HIS A 11 -15.98 -8.87 3.54
CA HIS A 11 -15.27 -7.74 4.14
C HIS A 11 -15.83 -6.39 3.66
N GLY A 12 -16.08 -6.25 2.36
CA GLY A 12 -16.65 -5.03 1.78
C GLY A 12 -18.05 -4.73 2.33
N ARG A 13 -18.91 -5.75 2.49
CA ARG A 13 -20.23 -5.61 3.09
C ARG A 13 -20.14 -5.22 4.57
N PHE A 14 -19.28 -5.87 5.34
CA PHE A 14 -19.05 -5.52 6.74
C PHE A 14 -18.59 -4.06 6.89
N PHE A 15 -17.63 -3.61 6.09
CA PHE A 15 -17.17 -2.22 6.11
C PHE A 15 -18.32 -1.22 5.82
N ASN A 16 -19.22 -1.57 4.91
CA ASN A 16 -20.38 -0.75 4.56
C ASN A 16 -21.58 -0.95 5.48
N ARG A 17 -21.49 -1.81 6.50
CA ARG A 17 -22.58 -2.17 7.42
C ARG A 17 -23.83 -2.70 6.70
N HIS A 18 -23.60 -3.52 5.68
CA HIS A 18 -24.67 -4.23 4.99
C HIS A 18 -24.81 -5.65 5.52
N ASP A 19 -26.04 -6.11 5.71
CA ASP A 19 -26.31 -7.51 5.97
C ASP A 19 -25.83 -8.38 4.80
N ILE A 20 -25.42 -9.61 5.11
CA ILE A 20 -24.87 -10.55 4.11
C ILE A 20 -25.85 -10.78 2.94
N ASN A 21 -27.15 -10.71 3.21
CA ASN A 21 -28.23 -10.94 2.23
C ASN A 21 -28.74 -9.63 1.58
N SER A 22 -28.24 -8.47 1.97
CA SER A 22 -28.70 -7.19 1.43
C SER A 22 -28.24 -6.97 0.00
N LYS A 23 -29.17 -6.67 -0.91
CA LYS A 23 -28.90 -6.23 -2.29
C LYS A 23 -28.60 -4.72 -2.39
N LYS A 24 -28.54 -4.00 -1.27
CA LYS A 24 -28.30 -2.55 -1.25
C LYS A 24 -26.96 -2.20 -1.86
N THR A 25 -26.94 -1.17 -2.68
CA THR A 25 -25.71 -0.66 -3.30
C THR A 25 -24.74 -0.15 -2.24
N SER A 26 -23.51 -0.66 -2.27
CA SER A 26 -22.44 -0.23 -1.35
C SER A 26 -22.15 1.26 -1.51
N GLY A 27 -22.15 2.00 -0.41
CA GLY A 27 -21.76 3.43 -0.42
C GLY A 27 -20.29 3.66 -0.79
N VAL A 28 -19.43 2.68 -0.53
CA VAL A 28 -18.00 2.76 -0.78
C VAL A 28 -17.54 1.55 -1.58
N LYS A 29 -16.90 1.78 -2.72
CA LYS A 29 -16.28 0.71 -3.52
C LYS A 29 -15.15 0.09 -2.72
N TRP A 30 -15.17 -1.23 -2.51
CA TRP A 30 -14.17 -1.94 -1.70
C TRP A 30 -12.73 -1.72 -2.19
N LYS A 31 -12.51 -1.69 -3.49
CA LYS A 31 -11.19 -1.38 -4.08
C LYS A 31 -10.61 -0.03 -3.62
N ASN A 32 -11.47 0.96 -3.38
CA ASN A 32 -11.04 2.27 -2.88
C ASN A 32 -10.60 2.21 -1.40
N VAL A 33 -11.19 1.31 -0.61
CA VAL A 33 -10.78 1.04 0.79
C VAL A 33 -9.42 0.34 0.83
N LEU A 34 -9.20 -0.61 -0.08
CA LEU A 34 -7.95 -1.37 -0.19
C LEU A 34 -6.79 -0.50 -0.68
N ALA A 35 -7.04 0.48 -1.55
CA ALA A 35 -6.00 1.33 -2.12
C ALA A 35 -5.09 1.95 -1.05
N SER A 36 -3.83 2.20 -1.40
CA SER A 36 -2.85 2.77 -0.48
C SER A 36 -3.27 4.19 -0.05
N LYS A 37 -2.80 4.65 1.11
CA LYS A 37 -3.06 6.02 1.57
C LYS A 37 -2.48 7.06 0.63
N GLU A 38 -1.37 6.75 -0.02
CA GLU A 38 -0.75 7.63 -1.03
C GLU A 38 -1.68 7.84 -2.23
N LYS A 39 -2.47 6.81 -2.57
CA LYS A 39 -3.50 6.84 -3.63
C LYS A 39 -4.89 7.24 -3.14
N GLY A 40 -5.00 7.81 -1.95
CA GLY A 40 -6.28 8.28 -1.39
C GLY A 40 -7.16 7.18 -0.77
N GLY A 41 -6.67 5.96 -0.61
CA GLY A 41 -7.37 4.85 0.06
C GLY A 41 -7.11 4.76 1.56
N LEU A 42 -7.52 3.66 2.18
CA LEU A 42 -7.31 3.40 3.62
C LEU A 42 -6.19 2.39 3.89
N ARG A 43 -5.64 1.75 2.87
CA ARG A 43 -4.59 0.71 2.96
C ARG A 43 -5.03 -0.51 3.77
N VAL A 44 -6.28 -0.92 3.63
CA VAL A 44 -6.73 -2.21 4.13
C VAL A 44 -6.11 -3.31 3.27
N SER A 45 -5.65 -4.39 3.87
CA SER A 45 -4.97 -5.46 3.13
C SER A 45 -5.93 -6.22 2.21
N SER A 46 -5.61 -6.32 0.93
CA SER A 46 -6.29 -7.21 0.00
C SER A 46 -5.97 -8.67 0.33
N LEU A 47 -7.00 -9.50 0.47
CA LEU A 47 -6.84 -10.94 0.64
C LEU A 47 -6.27 -11.59 -0.63
N TYR A 48 -6.62 -11.05 -1.79
CA TYR A 48 -6.08 -11.48 -3.06
C TYR A 48 -4.55 -11.35 -3.08
N ALA A 49 -4.03 -10.15 -2.84
CA ALA A 49 -2.61 -9.89 -2.86
C ALA A 49 -1.85 -10.60 -1.71
N LEU A 50 -2.49 -10.74 -0.54
CA LEU A 50 -1.94 -11.51 0.58
C LEU A 50 -1.74 -12.98 0.21
N ASN A 51 -2.75 -13.60 -0.39
CA ASN A 51 -2.68 -15.00 -0.83
C ASN A 51 -1.56 -15.22 -1.87
N ARG A 52 -1.41 -14.32 -2.86
CA ARG A 52 -0.33 -14.37 -3.84
C ARG A 52 1.04 -14.22 -3.19
N GLY A 53 1.17 -13.34 -2.21
CA GLY A 53 2.40 -13.21 -1.43
C GLY A 53 2.76 -14.48 -0.66
N LEU A 54 1.76 -15.17 -0.11
CA LEU A 54 1.96 -16.47 0.56
C LEU A 54 2.34 -17.57 -0.43
N MET A 55 1.72 -17.60 -1.62
CA MET A 55 2.11 -18.54 -2.69
C MET A 55 3.55 -18.30 -3.13
N PHE A 56 3.93 -17.04 -3.38
CA PHE A 56 5.29 -16.70 -3.80
C PHE A 56 6.34 -17.03 -2.72
N LYS A 57 5.99 -17.04 -1.44
CA LYS A 57 6.88 -17.50 -0.36
C LYS A 57 7.42 -18.93 -0.63
N TRP A 58 6.61 -19.80 -1.25
CA TRP A 58 7.06 -21.15 -1.61
C TRP A 58 8.05 -21.13 -2.78
N VAL A 59 7.85 -20.25 -3.77
CA VAL A 59 8.81 -20.07 -4.88
C VAL A 59 10.13 -19.51 -4.33
N TRP A 60 10.08 -18.50 -3.44
CA TRP A 60 11.27 -18.00 -2.77
C TRP A 60 12.04 -19.09 -2.02
N ARG A 61 11.34 -19.92 -1.25
CA ARG A 61 11.94 -21.04 -0.52
C ARG A 61 12.53 -22.11 -1.46
N PHE A 62 11.88 -22.37 -2.58
CA PHE A 62 12.38 -23.33 -3.57
C PHE A 62 13.78 -22.96 -4.05
N TYR A 63 14.04 -21.68 -4.25
CA TYR A 63 15.33 -21.19 -4.69
C TYR A 63 16.35 -20.95 -3.55
N THR A 64 15.90 -20.68 -2.34
CA THR A 64 16.79 -20.37 -1.20
C THR A 64 17.01 -21.55 -0.26
N GLN A 65 16.11 -22.53 -0.27
CA GLN A 65 16.17 -23.76 0.54
C GLN A 65 16.16 -25.00 -0.36
N ASN A 66 16.99 -24.99 -1.40
CA ASN A 66 17.03 -26.00 -2.45
C ASN A 66 17.37 -27.42 -1.96
N ASN A 67 17.98 -27.57 -0.78
CA ASN A 67 18.31 -28.84 -0.14
C ASN A 67 17.19 -29.42 0.74
N SER A 68 16.09 -28.69 0.95
CA SER A 68 14.96 -29.16 1.74
C SER A 68 14.24 -30.35 1.06
N LEU A 69 13.67 -31.25 1.86
CA LEU A 69 13.00 -32.47 1.34
C LEU A 69 11.93 -32.12 0.29
N TRP A 70 11.09 -31.13 0.59
CA TRP A 70 10.02 -30.72 -0.31
C TRP A 70 10.55 -30.13 -1.63
N ALA A 71 11.67 -29.38 -1.62
CA ALA A 71 12.29 -28.86 -2.83
C ALA A 71 12.85 -29.99 -3.68
N LYS A 72 13.44 -31.03 -3.06
CA LYS A 72 13.89 -32.25 -3.75
C LYS A 72 12.73 -33.00 -4.42
N VAL A 73 11.59 -33.11 -3.73
CA VAL A 73 10.37 -33.73 -4.30
C VAL A 73 9.87 -32.93 -5.50
N ILE A 74 9.80 -31.59 -5.40
CA ILE A 74 9.39 -30.75 -6.53
C ILE A 74 10.34 -30.91 -7.71
N LYS A 75 11.66 -30.93 -7.49
CA LYS A 75 12.66 -31.14 -8.53
C LYS A 75 12.51 -32.51 -9.18
N ALA A 76 12.27 -33.55 -8.40
CA ALA A 76 12.06 -34.90 -8.91
C ALA A 76 10.83 -35.04 -9.82
N ILE A 77 9.73 -34.30 -9.48
CA ILE A 77 8.47 -34.36 -10.23
C ILE A 77 8.47 -33.39 -11.42
N HIS A 78 9.02 -32.19 -11.25
CA HIS A 78 8.86 -31.11 -12.22
C HIS A 78 10.17 -30.63 -12.87
N GLY A 79 11.30 -31.26 -12.54
CA GLY A 79 12.63 -30.87 -13.01
C GLY A 79 13.33 -29.87 -12.08
N ASP A 80 14.65 -29.71 -12.29
CA ASP A 80 15.50 -28.89 -11.40
C ASP A 80 15.08 -27.42 -11.30
N ASP A 81 14.48 -26.88 -12.35
CA ASP A 81 13.93 -25.52 -12.38
C ASP A 81 12.51 -25.41 -11.81
N GLY A 82 11.87 -26.52 -11.45
CA GLY A 82 10.50 -26.59 -10.96
C GLY A 82 9.47 -26.02 -11.96
N LYS A 83 9.82 -25.90 -13.25
CA LYS A 83 9.03 -25.24 -14.31
C LYS A 83 8.69 -23.78 -14.06
N VAL A 84 9.39 -23.11 -13.16
CA VAL A 84 9.15 -21.69 -12.83
C VAL A 84 9.57 -20.80 -14.02
N GLY A 85 8.67 -19.90 -14.46
CA GLY A 85 8.91 -19.00 -15.59
C GLY A 85 8.78 -19.63 -16.98
N LYS A 86 8.32 -20.88 -17.07
CA LYS A 86 8.08 -21.57 -18.34
C LYS A 86 6.59 -21.79 -18.59
N LYS A 87 6.13 -21.50 -19.82
CA LYS A 87 4.76 -21.83 -20.26
C LYS A 87 4.69 -23.33 -20.58
N THR A 88 4.38 -24.15 -19.60
CA THR A 88 4.24 -25.59 -19.80
C THR A 88 2.86 -26.07 -19.42
N LYS A 89 2.23 -26.85 -20.28
CA LYS A 89 1.09 -27.69 -19.91
C LYS A 89 1.64 -28.81 -19.03
N SER A 90 1.32 -28.83 -17.76
CA SER A 90 1.70 -29.96 -16.91
C SER A 90 0.79 -31.15 -17.17
N VAL A 91 1.39 -32.32 -17.34
CA VAL A 91 0.64 -33.58 -17.45
C VAL A 91 0.05 -33.97 -16.08
N PHE A 92 0.68 -33.53 -15.01
CA PHE A 92 0.25 -33.81 -13.62
C PHE A 92 -0.15 -32.52 -12.91
N PRO A 93 -1.45 -32.37 -12.55
CA PRO A 93 -1.91 -31.24 -11.73
C PRO A 93 -1.32 -31.35 -10.33
N SER A 94 -0.78 -30.26 -9.83
CA SER A 94 -0.26 -30.17 -8.47
C SER A 94 -0.38 -28.75 -7.92
N ILE A 95 -0.43 -28.61 -6.61
CA ILE A 95 -0.46 -27.29 -5.94
C ILE A 95 0.75 -26.42 -6.36
N TRP A 96 1.91 -27.05 -6.60
CA TRP A 96 3.09 -26.34 -7.08
C TRP A 96 2.87 -25.72 -8.47
N ILE A 97 2.31 -26.48 -9.38
CA ILE A 97 2.00 -25.99 -10.75
C ILE A 97 0.94 -24.88 -10.69
N ASP A 98 -0.04 -24.98 -9.80
CA ASP A 98 -1.03 -23.89 -9.60
C ASP A 98 -0.35 -22.60 -9.11
N ILE A 99 0.66 -22.68 -8.22
CA ILE A 99 1.46 -21.55 -7.80
C ILE A 99 2.22 -20.95 -8.99
N VAL A 100 2.87 -21.78 -9.81
CA VAL A 100 3.61 -21.32 -11.00
C VAL A 100 2.68 -20.65 -12.01
N HIS A 101 1.52 -21.24 -12.30
CA HIS A 101 0.53 -20.64 -13.18
C HIS A 101 0.01 -19.28 -12.68
N GLU A 102 -0.18 -19.16 -11.37
CA GLU A 102 -0.61 -17.90 -10.78
C GLU A 102 0.48 -16.82 -10.91
N MET A 103 1.78 -17.19 -10.83
CA MET A 103 2.89 -16.26 -11.10
C MET A 103 2.90 -15.79 -12.56
N GLU A 104 2.69 -16.70 -13.51
CA GLU A 104 2.56 -16.35 -14.93
C GLU A 104 1.33 -15.46 -15.19
N SER A 105 0.21 -15.73 -14.51
CA SER A 105 -0.99 -14.85 -14.57
C SER A 105 -0.69 -13.44 -14.10
N LEU A 106 0.08 -13.26 -13.02
CA LEU A 106 0.51 -11.95 -12.55
C LEU A 106 1.48 -11.27 -13.53
N LYS A 107 2.41 -12.03 -14.10
CA LYS A 107 3.35 -11.51 -15.10
C LYS A 107 2.64 -10.99 -16.36
N ASN A 108 1.59 -11.69 -16.81
CA ASN A 108 0.74 -11.23 -17.91
C ASN A 108 -0.04 -9.93 -17.59
N GLN A 109 -0.09 -9.53 -16.33
CA GLN A 109 -0.65 -8.27 -15.82
C GLN A 109 0.44 -7.23 -15.47
N ASP A 110 1.63 -7.37 -16.05
CA ASP A 110 2.81 -6.51 -15.80
C ASP A 110 3.32 -6.54 -14.33
N ILE A 111 3.04 -7.63 -13.61
CA ILE A 111 3.51 -7.85 -12.24
C ILE A 111 4.47 -9.03 -12.23
N ASP A 112 5.70 -8.79 -12.66
CA ASP A 112 6.75 -9.82 -12.66
C ASP A 112 7.47 -9.88 -11.29
N ILE A 113 6.94 -10.72 -10.40
CA ILE A 113 7.49 -10.87 -9.04
C ILE A 113 8.86 -11.56 -9.07
N LEU A 114 9.13 -12.41 -10.06
CA LEU A 114 10.41 -13.11 -10.19
C LEU A 114 11.58 -12.13 -10.41
N LYS A 115 11.36 -11.01 -11.10
CA LYS A 115 12.36 -9.95 -11.28
C LYS A 115 12.79 -9.28 -9.96
N CYS A 116 11.98 -9.40 -8.90
CA CYS A 116 12.34 -8.88 -7.58
C CYS A 116 13.33 -9.81 -6.84
N MET A 117 13.51 -11.02 -7.31
CA MET A 117 14.48 -11.97 -6.79
C MET A 117 15.78 -11.80 -7.55
N LYS A 118 16.71 -11.01 -6.97
CA LYS A 118 18.03 -10.75 -7.55
C LYS A 118 19.04 -11.74 -7.00
N PHE A 119 20.05 -12.02 -7.81
CA PHE A 119 21.20 -12.81 -7.36
C PHE A 119 22.29 -11.87 -6.85
N LYS A 120 22.87 -12.19 -5.70
CA LYS A 120 24.01 -11.46 -5.14
C LYS A 120 25.18 -12.44 -5.05
N ILE A 121 26.20 -12.17 -5.85
CA ILE A 121 27.42 -12.97 -5.84
C ILE A 121 28.16 -12.76 -4.52
N GLY A 122 28.70 -13.82 -3.97
CA GLY A 122 29.58 -13.84 -2.81
C GLY A 122 30.97 -14.31 -3.21
N ASN A 123 31.29 -15.59 -2.97
CA ASN A 123 32.57 -16.19 -3.35
C ASN A 123 32.60 -16.71 -4.81
N GLY A 124 31.44 -16.78 -5.49
CA GLY A 124 31.36 -17.21 -6.88
C GLY A 124 31.63 -18.71 -7.16
N GLU A 125 31.72 -19.54 -6.12
CA GLU A 125 32.05 -20.96 -6.27
C GLU A 125 30.92 -21.83 -6.81
N HIS A 126 29.67 -21.34 -6.71
CA HIS A 126 28.48 -22.10 -7.11
C HIS A 126 27.67 -21.42 -8.21
N THR A 127 28.17 -20.32 -8.77
CA THR A 127 27.50 -19.53 -9.80
C THR A 127 28.14 -19.74 -11.15
N SER A 128 27.36 -20.21 -12.14
CA SER A 128 27.84 -20.30 -13.52
C SER A 128 28.11 -18.90 -14.08
N PHE A 129 29.29 -18.74 -14.69
CA PHE A 129 29.68 -17.47 -15.28
C PHE A 129 28.79 -17.08 -16.48
N TRP A 130 28.40 -18.06 -17.30
CA TRP A 130 27.70 -17.83 -18.56
C TRP A 130 26.17 -18.00 -18.45
N ASP A 131 25.69 -18.99 -17.72
CA ASP A 131 24.30 -19.43 -17.76
C ASP A 131 23.41 -18.80 -16.66
N GLU A 132 23.99 -18.15 -15.66
CA GLU A 132 23.24 -17.48 -14.60
C GLU A 132 23.30 -15.96 -14.71
N VAL A 133 22.21 -15.29 -14.23
CA VAL A 133 22.14 -13.82 -14.15
C VAL A 133 22.75 -13.39 -12.83
N TRP A 134 24.05 -13.26 -12.76
CA TRP A 134 24.77 -12.81 -11.57
C TRP A 134 25.22 -11.33 -11.66
N ARG A 135 25.17 -10.75 -12.87
CA ARG A 135 25.45 -9.34 -13.14
C ARG A 135 24.46 -8.80 -14.18
N GLY A 136 23.86 -7.63 -13.91
CA GLY A 136 22.84 -7.06 -14.80
C GLY A 136 21.51 -7.81 -14.75
N ASP A 137 20.79 -7.83 -15.86
CA ASP A 137 19.45 -8.44 -15.98
C ASP A 137 19.38 -9.60 -17.00
N ILE A 138 20.50 -9.89 -17.69
CA ILE A 138 20.59 -10.90 -18.76
C ILE A 138 21.84 -11.74 -18.51
N THR A 139 21.80 -13.03 -18.85
CA THR A 139 22.95 -13.93 -18.77
C THR A 139 24.04 -13.50 -19.74
N PHE A 140 25.32 -13.67 -19.37
CA PHE A 140 26.43 -13.34 -20.26
C PHE A 140 26.42 -14.18 -21.55
N LYS A 141 25.93 -15.40 -21.52
CA LYS A 141 25.69 -16.25 -22.70
C LYS A 141 24.82 -15.54 -23.75
N ASN A 142 23.74 -14.87 -23.31
CA ASN A 142 22.84 -14.16 -24.21
C ASN A 142 23.35 -12.77 -24.59
N LEU A 143 24.10 -12.12 -23.69
CA LEU A 143 24.67 -10.79 -23.94
C LEU A 143 25.89 -10.85 -24.84
N TYR A 144 26.73 -11.90 -24.72
CA TYR A 144 27.98 -12.09 -25.46
C TYR A 144 28.03 -13.48 -26.16
N PRO A 145 27.11 -13.76 -27.07
CA PRO A 145 26.98 -15.11 -27.66
C PRO A 145 28.22 -15.58 -28.44
N ARG A 146 28.97 -14.65 -29.04
CA ARG A 146 30.21 -14.99 -29.76
C ARG A 146 31.33 -15.40 -28.80
N LEU A 147 31.45 -14.72 -27.65
CA LEU A 147 32.43 -15.12 -26.64
C LEU A 147 32.06 -16.43 -25.95
N TYR A 148 30.77 -16.64 -25.70
CA TYR A 148 30.29 -17.92 -25.21
C TYR A 148 30.62 -19.07 -26.16
N ALA A 149 30.56 -18.83 -27.48
CA ALA A 149 30.97 -19.81 -28.46
C ALA A 149 32.48 -20.18 -28.40
N LEU A 150 33.32 -19.21 -27.99
CA LEU A 150 34.76 -19.43 -27.80
C LEU A 150 35.11 -20.14 -26.49
N GLU A 151 34.23 -20.11 -25.51
CA GLU A 151 34.47 -20.72 -24.19
C GLU A 151 34.67 -22.24 -24.31
N SER A 152 35.76 -22.74 -23.74
CA SER A 152 36.06 -24.17 -23.70
C SER A 152 35.29 -24.90 -22.60
N CYS A 153 35.19 -24.27 -21.43
CA CYS A 153 34.49 -24.77 -20.26
C CYS A 153 33.16 -24.04 -20.09
N LYS A 154 32.07 -24.55 -20.65
CA LYS A 154 30.76 -23.92 -20.65
C LYS A 154 30.20 -23.73 -19.21
N ASP A 155 30.54 -24.65 -18.31
CA ASP A 155 30.06 -24.66 -16.91
C ASP A 155 31.01 -23.96 -15.94
N ILE A 156 31.99 -23.17 -16.47
CA ILE A 156 32.96 -22.45 -15.62
C ILE A 156 32.22 -21.57 -14.63
N VAL A 157 32.62 -21.65 -13.33
CA VAL A 157 32.05 -20.82 -12.27
C VAL A 157 32.75 -19.47 -12.20
N VAL A 158 32.05 -18.48 -11.62
CA VAL A 158 32.56 -17.11 -11.55
C VAL A 158 33.88 -17.04 -10.79
N ALA A 159 34.02 -17.75 -9.67
CA ALA A 159 35.28 -17.81 -8.91
C ALA A 159 36.45 -18.24 -9.77
N SER A 160 36.32 -19.33 -10.52
CA SER A 160 37.37 -19.86 -11.38
C SER A 160 37.68 -18.93 -12.54
N LYS A 161 36.67 -18.30 -13.14
CA LYS A 161 36.84 -17.39 -14.24
C LYS A 161 37.57 -16.10 -13.82
N LEU A 162 37.26 -15.57 -12.62
CA LEU A 162 37.85 -14.36 -12.08
C LEU A 162 39.19 -14.57 -11.32
N ALA A 163 39.54 -15.83 -11.04
CA ALA A 163 40.82 -16.13 -10.43
C ALA A 163 42.04 -15.83 -11.35
N HIS A 164 41.80 -15.76 -12.64
CA HIS A 164 42.82 -15.44 -13.63
C HIS A 164 42.78 -13.96 -14.04
N PRO A 165 43.92 -13.29 -14.21
CA PRO A 165 43.98 -11.89 -14.61
C PRO A 165 43.38 -11.64 -16.01
N CYS A 166 43.42 -12.64 -16.90
CA CYS A 166 42.86 -12.58 -18.25
C CYS A 166 41.64 -13.45 -18.39
N LEU A 167 40.51 -12.87 -18.84
CA LEU A 167 39.24 -13.61 -19.00
C LEU A 167 39.24 -14.59 -20.19
N ASP A 168 40.16 -14.43 -21.10
CA ASP A 168 40.31 -15.31 -22.30
C ASP A 168 41.11 -16.57 -22.04
N HIS A 169 41.64 -16.77 -20.82
CA HIS A 169 42.44 -17.97 -20.47
C HIS A 169 41.73 -19.31 -20.73
N SER A 170 40.40 -19.33 -20.65
CA SER A 170 39.55 -20.49 -20.88
C SER A 170 38.96 -20.55 -22.31
N PHE A 171 39.30 -19.60 -23.18
CA PHE A 171 38.83 -19.58 -24.55
C PHE A 171 39.68 -20.51 -25.42
N ARG A 172 39.04 -21.12 -26.44
CA ARG A 172 39.74 -21.97 -27.42
C ARG A 172 40.78 -21.21 -28.26
N ARG A 173 40.60 -19.90 -28.40
CA ARG A 173 41.47 -18.97 -29.06
C ARG A 173 41.19 -17.55 -28.62
N ALA A 174 42.12 -16.61 -28.80
CA ALA A 174 41.87 -15.20 -28.55
C ALA A 174 40.74 -14.65 -29.43
N PRO A 175 39.94 -13.67 -28.90
CA PRO A 175 38.92 -12.98 -29.68
C PRO A 175 39.56 -12.27 -30.90
N ARG A 176 38.91 -12.40 -32.06
CA ARG A 176 39.33 -11.72 -33.28
C ARG A 176 38.87 -10.26 -33.27
N SER A 177 39.49 -9.42 -34.11
CA SER A 177 39.07 -8.04 -34.34
C SER A 177 37.61 -7.92 -34.78
N GLY A 178 36.97 -6.79 -34.51
CA GLY A 178 35.56 -6.54 -34.80
C GLY A 178 34.65 -6.95 -33.63
N VAL A 179 33.50 -7.54 -33.91
CA VAL A 179 32.42 -7.80 -32.93
C VAL A 179 32.86 -8.68 -31.74
N GLU A 180 33.80 -9.65 -31.98
CA GLU A 180 34.30 -10.46 -30.85
C GLU A 180 35.14 -9.61 -29.90
N GLN A 181 35.96 -8.70 -30.40
CA GLN A 181 36.77 -7.80 -29.61
C GLN A 181 35.92 -6.75 -28.87
N GLU A 182 34.90 -6.21 -29.52
CA GLU A 182 33.94 -5.29 -28.88
C GLU A 182 33.18 -5.96 -27.72
N GLN A 183 32.68 -7.18 -27.94
CA GLN A 183 32.03 -7.96 -26.88
C GLN A 183 33.01 -8.25 -25.72
N PHE A 184 34.28 -8.54 -26.03
CA PHE A 184 35.29 -8.84 -25.02
C PHE A 184 35.60 -7.63 -24.15
N ILE A 185 35.79 -6.44 -24.74
CA ILE A 185 35.98 -5.20 -24.02
C ILE A 185 34.79 -4.86 -23.14
N ALA A 186 33.57 -5.04 -23.68
CA ALA A 186 32.35 -4.82 -22.93
C ALA A 186 32.22 -5.78 -21.73
N LEU A 187 32.58 -7.06 -21.91
CA LEU A 187 32.62 -8.07 -20.85
C LEU A 187 33.63 -7.69 -19.76
N ILE A 188 34.85 -7.30 -20.13
CA ILE A 188 35.90 -6.85 -19.19
C ILE A 188 35.37 -5.68 -18.35
N ASN A 189 34.80 -4.65 -18.96
CA ASN A 189 34.27 -3.47 -18.27
C ASN A 189 33.17 -3.83 -17.25
N GLN A 190 32.32 -4.82 -17.57
CA GLN A 190 31.30 -5.28 -16.64
C GLN A 190 31.87 -6.08 -15.45
N VAL A 191 32.91 -6.85 -15.68
CA VAL A 191 33.47 -7.78 -14.70
C VAL A 191 34.54 -7.10 -13.82
N GLN A 192 35.25 -6.09 -14.35
CA GLN A 192 36.37 -5.42 -13.69
C GLN A 192 36.01 -4.78 -12.35
N SER A 193 34.75 -4.35 -12.18
CA SER A 193 34.24 -3.75 -10.94
C SER A 193 33.74 -4.79 -9.92
N VAL A 194 33.84 -6.10 -10.22
CA VAL A 194 33.34 -7.15 -9.34
C VAL A 194 34.43 -7.61 -8.37
N SER A 195 34.14 -7.49 -7.09
CA SER A 195 34.97 -8.01 -6.01
C SER A 195 34.27 -9.18 -5.34
N LEU A 196 34.86 -10.35 -5.37
CA LEU A 196 34.35 -11.51 -4.65
C LEU A 196 34.62 -11.37 -3.16
N VAL A 197 33.64 -11.77 -2.33
CA VAL A 197 33.73 -11.68 -0.88
C VAL A 197 33.60 -13.08 -0.29
N PRO A 198 34.23 -13.39 0.89
CA PRO A 198 34.23 -14.72 1.47
C PRO A 198 32.88 -15.06 2.11
N CYS A 199 31.80 -14.91 1.36
CA CYS A 199 30.47 -15.36 1.76
C CYS A 199 29.83 -16.13 0.60
N ARG A 200 28.86 -17.00 0.89
CA ARG A 200 28.17 -17.79 -0.13
C ARG A 200 27.33 -16.90 -1.05
N ASP A 201 27.27 -17.30 -2.32
CA ASP A 201 26.34 -16.75 -3.28
C ASP A 201 24.90 -16.92 -2.79
N ARG A 202 24.08 -15.88 -2.94
CA ARG A 202 22.72 -15.91 -2.41
C ARG A 202 21.74 -15.12 -3.25
N ARG A 203 20.49 -15.51 -3.21
CA ARG A 203 19.40 -14.70 -3.72
C ARG A 203 19.01 -13.64 -2.68
N VAL A 204 18.74 -12.44 -3.15
CA VAL A 204 18.29 -11.32 -2.31
C VAL A 204 16.98 -10.78 -2.86
N TRP A 205 16.15 -10.32 -1.95
CA TRP A 205 14.87 -9.75 -2.27
C TRP A 205 14.98 -8.24 -2.44
N SER A 206 14.78 -7.73 -3.66
CA SER A 206 15.04 -6.31 -3.98
C SER A 206 14.00 -5.33 -3.44
N LEU A 207 12.83 -5.80 -2.99
CA LEU A 207 11.78 -4.95 -2.45
C LEU A 207 11.96 -4.58 -0.97
N GLU A 208 12.96 -5.18 -0.30
CA GLU A 208 13.28 -4.89 1.11
C GLU A 208 14.74 -4.50 1.24
N GLY A 209 15.02 -3.47 2.04
CA GLY A 209 16.40 -3.03 2.29
C GLY A 209 17.30 -4.07 2.97
N SER A 210 16.70 -5.01 3.72
CA SER A 210 17.40 -6.16 4.32
C SER A 210 17.84 -7.21 3.30
N GLY A 211 17.24 -7.21 2.09
CA GLY A 211 17.41 -8.28 1.12
C GLY A 211 16.66 -9.57 1.45
N GLU A 212 15.90 -9.59 2.56
CA GLU A 212 15.09 -10.74 2.97
C GLU A 212 13.67 -10.65 2.41
N PHE A 213 13.11 -11.80 2.07
CA PHE A 213 11.75 -11.89 1.53
C PHE A 213 10.69 -11.55 2.58
N SER A 214 9.74 -10.71 2.20
CA SER A 214 8.53 -10.50 2.99
C SER A 214 7.27 -10.65 2.14
N VAL A 215 6.25 -11.32 2.69
CA VAL A 215 4.91 -11.40 2.10
C VAL A 215 4.29 -10.00 1.99
N ALA A 216 4.64 -9.11 2.91
CA ALA A 216 4.13 -7.74 2.94
C ALA A 216 4.59 -6.92 1.74
N SER A 217 5.85 -7.08 1.29
CA SER A 217 6.39 -6.37 0.12
C SER A 217 5.75 -6.85 -1.18
N VAL A 218 5.55 -8.17 -1.34
CA VAL A 218 4.83 -8.74 -2.49
C VAL A 218 3.39 -8.23 -2.54
N ARG A 219 2.68 -8.30 -1.41
CA ARG A 219 1.32 -7.77 -1.31
C ARG A 219 1.27 -6.29 -1.70
N LYS A 220 2.21 -5.48 -1.19
CA LYS A 220 2.27 -4.06 -1.52
C LYS A 220 2.48 -3.84 -3.02
N LEU A 221 3.39 -4.59 -3.64
CA LEU A 221 3.65 -4.52 -5.08
C LEU A 221 2.37 -4.81 -5.90
N ILE A 222 1.65 -5.88 -5.55
CA ILE A 222 0.42 -6.27 -6.22
C ILE A 222 -0.68 -5.22 -6.00
N ASP A 223 -0.89 -4.80 -4.75
CA ASP A 223 -1.90 -3.79 -4.40
C ASP A 223 -1.61 -2.45 -5.12
N ASP A 224 -0.34 -2.00 -5.14
CA ASP A 224 0.06 -0.75 -5.79
C ASP A 224 -0.14 -0.78 -7.33
N LYS A 225 -0.07 -1.95 -7.96
CA LYS A 225 -0.31 -2.12 -9.40
C LYS A 225 -1.79 -2.30 -9.74
N MET A 226 -2.54 -3.05 -8.96
CA MET A 226 -3.91 -3.46 -9.29
C MET A 226 -5.00 -2.55 -8.73
N LEU A 227 -4.71 -1.80 -7.67
CA LEU A 227 -5.72 -0.94 -7.04
C LEU A 227 -5.73 0.47 -7.64
N PRO A 228 -6.92 1.09 -7.73
CA PRO A 228 -7.08 2.37 -8.38
C PRO A 228 -6.43 3.51 -7.59
N GLU A 229 -6.11 4.58 -8.28
CA GLU A 229 -5.94 5.88 -7.68
C GLU A 229 -7.33 6.45 -7.39
N VAL A 230 -7.61 6.75 -6.12
CA VAL A 230 -8.92 7.18 -5.64
C VAL A 230 -8.97 8.70 -5.58
N SER A 231 -7.91 9.31 -5.02
CA SER A 231 -7.80 10.74 -4.78
C SER A 231 -6.37 11.06 -4.31
N SER A 232 -6.07 12.32 -3.99
CA SER A 232 -4.82 12.70 -3.34
C SER A 232 -4.65 11.96 -2.00
N LYS A 233 -3.43 11.94 -1.49
CA LYS A 233 -3.03 11.24 -0.26
C LYS A 233 -4.04 11.37 0.89
N THR A 234 -4.42 10.24 1.49
CA THR A 234 -5.28 10.21 2.67
C THR A 234 -4.56 10.77 3.89
N ARG A 235 -5.11 11.82 4.47
CA ARG A 235 -4.65 12.35 5.75
C ARG A 235 -5.09 11.39 6.87
N TRP A 236 -4.12 11.03 7.72
CA TRP A 236 -4.37 10.07 8.79
C TRP A 236 -3.72 10.53 10.10
N VAL A 237 -4.53 10.77 11.10
CA VAL A 237 -4.09 11.28 12.40
C VAL A 237 -3.97 10.11 13.38
N LYS A 238 -2.75 9.77 13.79
CA LYS A 238 -2.46 8.58 14.63
C LYS A 238 -3.16 8.60 16.00
N ALA A 239 -3.32 9.78 16.61
CA ALA A 239 -3.91 9.94 17.93
C ALA A 239 -5.43 9.73 17.96
N ILE A 240 -6.08 9.76 16.81
CA ILE A 240 -7.54 9.65 16.70
C ILE A 240 -7.94 8.19 16.48
N PRO A 241 -9.06 7.70 17.06
CA PRO A 241 -9.58 6.37 16.78
C PRO A 241 -9.81 6.14 15.29
N ILE A 242 -9.60 4.88 14.83
CA ILE A 242 -9.75 4.49 13.42
C ILE A 242 -11.10 4.94 12.84
N LYS A 243 -12.21 4.71 13.58
CA LYS A 243 -13.56 5.08 13.13
C LYS A 243 -13.73 6.59 12.89
N VAL A 244 -13.02 7.41 13.66
CA VAL A 244 -13.05 8.87 13.53
C VAL A 244 -12.15 9.34 12.39
N ASN A 245 -11.03 8.67 12.11
CA ASN A 245 -10.20 8.93 10.93
C ASN A 245 -10.90 8.53 9.60
N VAL A 246 -11.65 7.43 9.61
CA VAL A 246 -12.41 6.99 8.42
C VAL A 246 -13.52 7.97 8.06
N HIS A 247 -14.03 8.72 9.04
CA HIS A 247 -15.14 9.64 8.82
C HIS A 247 -14.77 10.84 7.90
N PRO A 248 -13.72 11.64 8.15
CA PRO A 248 -13.25 12.68 7.22
C PRO A 248 -12.88 12.14 5.83
N TRP A 249 -12.32 10.93 5.76
CA TRP A 249 -12.09 10.27 4.49
C TRP A 249 -13.39 10.04 3.71
N LYS A 250 -14.47 9.63 4.39
CA LYS A 250 -15.81 9.52 3.77
C LYS A 250 -16.41 10.89 3.45
N VAL A 251 -16.20 11.90 4.28
CA VAL A 251 -16.62 13.31 4.00
C VAL A 251 -15.99 13.78 2.69
N ARG A 252 -14.68 13.65 2.59
CA ARG A 252 -13.91 14.08 1.42
C ARG A 252 -14.37 13.42 0.10
N LEU A 253 -14.66 12.12 0.15
CA LEU A 253 -15.04 11.35 -1.05
C LEU A 253 -16.55 11.29 -1.26
N ASP A 254 -17.32 12.07 -0.52
CA ASP A 254 -18.79 12.09 -0.57
C ASP A 254 -19.43 10.70 -0.41
N TYR A 255 -18.85 9.87 0.48
CA TYR A 255 -19.31 8.50 0.70
C TYR A 255 -20.27 8.32 1.87
N LEU A 256 -20.59 9.40 2.58
CA LEU A 256 -21.54 9.33 3.69
C LEU A 256 -22.97 9.11 3.18
N PRO A 257 -23.78 8.31 3.90
CA PRO A 257 -25.19 8.11 3.56
C PRO A 257 -26.03 9.31 4.05
N THR A 258 -25.79 10.48 3.47
CA THR A 258 -26.66 11.64 3.59
C THR A 258 -27.96 11.38 2.84
N ARG A 259 -29.05 12.08 3.17
CA ARG A 259 -30.35 11.93 2.46
C ARG A 259 -30.17 12.16 0.95
N PHE A 260 -29.42 13.18 0.54
CA PHE A 260 -29.10 13.42 -0.85
C PHE A 260 -28.35 12.26 -1.51
N ASN A 261 -27.33 11.71 -0.86
CA ASN A 261 -26.56 10.61 -1.40
C ASN A 261 -27.36 9.29 -1.46
N ILE A 262 -28.26 9.09 -0.54
CA ILE A 262 -29.16 7.92 -0.54
C ILE A 262 -30.17 8.04 -1.69
N SER A 263 -30.79 9.23 -1.90
CA SER A 263 -31.69 9.50 -3.03
C SER A 263 -30.98 9.30 -4.37
N ARG A 264 -29.76 9.85 -4.53
CA ARG A 264 -28.92 9.63 -5.75
C ARG A 264 -28.64 8.16 -6.06
N ARG A 265 -28.71 7.28 -5.06
CA ARG A 265 -28.55 5.82 -5.22
C ARG A 265 -29.83 5.10 -5.55
N GLY A 266 -30.89 5.82 -5.86
CA GLY A 266 -32.21 5.27 -6.25
C GLY A 266 -33.02 4.71 -5.06
N MET A 267 -32.70 5.09 -3.83
CA MET A 267 -33.53 4.75 -2.67
C MET A 267 -34.54 5.88 -2.44
N ASP A 268 -35.80 5.49 -2.30
CA ASP A 268 -36.90 6.42 -2.04
C ASP A 268 -36.77 7.04 -0.63
N ILE A 269 -36.82 8.36 -0.56
CA ILE A 269 -36.69 9.15 0.67
C ILE A 269 -37.72 10.27 0.64
N ASN A 270 -38.57 10.32 1.65
CA ASN A 270 -39.66 11.29 1.75
C ASN A 270 -39.15 12.76 1.78
N PHE A 271 -38.01 13.01 2.41
CA PHE A 271 -37.45 14.36 2.55
C PHE A 271 -35.95 14.35 2.39
N ILE A 272 -35.42 15.27 1.60
CA ILE A 272 -33.97 15.47 1.37
C ILE A 272 -33.40 16.65 2.18
N SER A 273 -34.24 17.36 2.94
CA SER A 273 -33.85 18.50 3.78
C SER A 273 -32.88 18.07 4.89
N CYS A 274 -32.02 19.02 5.28
CA CYS A 274 -31.05 18.82 6.36
C CYS A 274 -31.77 18.63 7.70
N PRO A 275 -31.59 17.49 8.40
CA PRO A 275 -32.27 17.27 9.68
C PRO A 275 -31.71 18.14 10.82
N ILE A 276 -30.59 18.83 10.62
CA ILE A 276 -29.97 19.68 11.64
C ILE A 276 -30.58 21.08 11.65
N CYS A 277 -30.63 21.77 10.50
CA CYS A 277 -31.12 23.12 10.39
C CYS A 277 -32.53 23.22 9.76
N ASP A 278 -33.07 22.07 9.35
CA ASP A 278 -34.35 21.93 8.63
C ASP A 278 -34.44 22.75 7.33
N ASN A 279 -33.31 23.33 6.89
CA ASN A 279 -33.17 24.16 5.71
C ASN A 279 -32.08 23.60 4.76
N GLY A 280 -32.35 23.66 3.45
CA GLY A 280 -31.41 23.18 2.45
C GLY A 280 -31.36 21.65 2.30
N VAL A 281 -30.68 21.18 1.26
CA VAL A 281 -30.52 19.75 0.93
C VAL A 281 -29.43 19.16 1.81
N GLU A 282 -29.68 18.01 2.43
CA GLU A 282 -28.67 17.28 3.21
C GLU A 282 -27.64 16.61 2.30
N SER A 283 -26.73 17.39 1.73
CA SER A 283 -25.49 16.92 1.10
C SER A 283 -24.35 16.87 2.10
N THR A 284 -23.24 16.19 1.75
CA THR A 284 -22.02 16.20 2.58
C THR A 284 -21.46 17.63 2.73
N SER A 285 -21.45 18.41 1.64
CA SER A 285 -21.00 19.80 1.65
C SER A 285 -21.90 20.67 2.55
N HIS A 286 -23.23 20.54 2.43
CA HIS A 286 -24.11 21.27 3.32
C HIS A 286 -23.91 20.89 4.79
N LEU A 287 -23.93 19.60 5.09
CA LEU A 287 -23.90 19.10 6.47
C LEU A 287 -22.64 19.48 7.24
N PHE A 288 -21.48 19.59 6.59
CA PHE A 288 -20.21 19.82 7.28
C PHE A 288 -19.60 21.21 7.05
N PHE A 289 -20.10 21.97 6.06
CA PHE A 289 -19.51 23.27 5.71
C PHE A 289 -20.52 24.41 5.61
N SER A 290 -21.66 24.23 4.95
CA SER A 290 -22.58 25.33 4.67
C SER A 290 -23.82 25.40 5.58
N CYS A 291 -24.11 24.37 6.39
CA CYS A 291 -25.19 24.41 7.37
C CYS A 291 -24.93 25.51 8.42
N GLN A 292 -25.92 26.42 8.60
CA GLN A 292 -25.74 27.59 9.50
C GLN A 292 -25.34 27.17 10.93
N ILE A 293 -25.95 26.12 11.43
CA ILE A 293 -25.68 25.62 12.79
C ILE A 293 -24.25 25.08 12.89
N VAL A 294 -23.76 24.42 11.82
CA VAL A 294 -22.37 23.94 11.79
C VAL A 294 -21.38 25.10 11.67
N LYS A 295 -21.71 26.13 10.90
CA LYS A 295 -20.92 27.37 10.84
C LYS A 295 -20.78 28.02 12.25
N ASP A 296 -21.82 27.99 13.04
CA ASP A 296 -21.77 28.54 14.43
C ASP A 296 -20.84 27.68 15.31
N ILE A 297 -20.83 26.36 15.16
CA ILE A 297 -19.87 25.49 15.87
C ILE A 297 -18.45 25.81 15.42
N VAL A 298 -18.21 25.96 14.11
CA VAL A 298 -16.89 26.32 13.56
C VAL A 298 -16.44 27.68 14.09
N ARG A 299 -17.34 28.70 14.18
CA ARG A 299 -17.04 30.00 14.78
C ARG A 299 -16.58 29.88 16.22
N LYS A 300 -17.24 29.04 17.05
CA LYS A 300 -16.81 28.76 18.41
C LYS A 300 -15.43 28.11 18.46
N ILE A 301 -15.14 27.15 17.57
CA ILE A 301 -13.84 26.47 17.53
C ILE A 301 -12.72 27.42 17.09
N VAL A 302 -12.89 28.19 16.03
CA VAL A 302 -11.86 29.14 15.58
C VAL A 302 -11.60 30.23 16.57
N ARG A 303 -12.65 30.74 17.28
CA ARG A 303 -12.50 31.69 18.40
C ARG A 303 -11.73 31.07 19.55
N TRP A 304 -12.02 29.81 19.93
CA TRP A 304 -11.30 29.09 20.98
C TRP A 304 -9.83 28.87 20.63
N CYS A 305 -9.51 28.72 19.32
CA CYS A 305 -8.14 28.58 18.79
C CYS A 305 -7.47 29.92 18.47
N ASP A 306 -8.13 31.06 18.76
CA ASP A 306 -7.66 32.42 18.49
C ASP A 306 -7.38 32.70 16.98
N PHE A 307 -8.31 32.25 16.11
CA PHE A 307 -8.30 32.59 14.70
C PHE A 307 -9.48 33.43 14.27
N SER A 308 -9.29 34.23 13.22
CA SER A 308 -10.39 34.86 12.50
C SER A 308 -11.25 33.80 11.80
N PHE A 309 -12.57 33.97 11.84
CA PHE A 309 -13.49 33.08 11.15
C PHE A 309 -13.31 33.22 9.64
N MET A 310 -13.22 32.05 8.98
CA MET A 310 -13.23 31.96 7.53
C MET A 310 -14.35 31.01 7.09
N GLU A 311 -15.09 31.38 6.07
CA GLU A 311 -16.05 30.48 5.46
C GLU A 311 -15.35 29.42 4.63
N LEU A 312 -15.66 28.17 4.94
CA LEU A 312 -15.16 27.00 4.23
C LEU A 312 -16.37 26.33 3.59
N SER A 313 -16.28 26.00 2.31
CA SER A 313 -17.35 25.37 1.55
C SER A 313 -17.08 23.88 1.25
N SER A 314 -15.84 23.43 1.38
CA SER A 314 -15.41 22.05 1.06
C SER A 314 -14.29 21.55 1.96
N TYR A 315 -14.07 20.23 1.90
CA TYR A 315 -12.94 19.58 2.57
C TYR A 315 -11.60 20.06 1.97
N GLU A 316 -11.55 20.28 0.67
CA GLU A 316 -10.36 20.73 -0.05
C GLU A 316 -9.97 22.15 0.40
N GLU A 317 -10.92 23.06 0.50
CA GLU A 317 -10.67 24.40 1.02
C GLU A 317 -10.18 24.37 2.47
N TRP A 318 -10.76 23.50 3.30
CA TRP A 318 -10.29 23.30 4.66
C TRP A 318 -8.82 22.82 4.69
N VAL A 319 -8.44 21.90 3.80
CA VAL A 319 -7.04 21.42 3.70
C VAL A 319 -6.10 22.55 3.28
N VAL A 320 -6.50 23.36 2.30
CA VAL A 320 -5.71 24.51 1.83
C VAL A 320 -5.55 25.52 2.96
N TRP A 321 -6.65 25.87 3.65
CA TRP A 321 -6.62 26.76 4.79
C TRP A 321 -5.67 26.24 5.88
N LEU A 322 -5.82 25.01 6.32
CA LEU A 322 -4.96 24.40 7.35
C LEU A 322 -3.47 24.41 6.94
N SER A 323 -3.19 24.19 5.66
CA SER A 323 -1.83 24.18 5.12
C SER A 323 -1.20 25.56 5.15
N ASN A 324 -1.98 26.61 4.88
CA ASN A 324 -1.54 28.01 4.82
C ASN A 324 -1.40 28.70 6.19
N LEU A 325 -1.92 28.08 7.27
CA LEU A 325 -1.75 28.64 8.62
C LEU A 325 -0.24 28.73 8.96
N ARG A 326 0.17 29.85 9.55
CA ARG A 326 1.52 30.07 10.08
C ARG A 326 1.71 29.37 11.44
N LEU A 327 1.53 28.05 11.44
CA LEU A 327 1.67 27.20 12.63
C LEU A 327 2.71 26.12 12.40
N SER A 328 3.31 25.61 13.47
CA SER A 328 4.16 24.41 13.42
C SER A 328 3.34 23.19 12.98
N SER A 329 3.99 22.17 12.43
CA SER A 329 3.33 20.92 12.03
C SER A 329 2.60 20.23 13.18
N LYS A 330 3.11 20.35 14.40
CA LYS A 330 2.48 19.82 15.61
C LYS A 330 1.15 20.53 15.91
N LEU A 331 1.12 21.86 15.90
CA LEU A 331 -0.08 22.66 16.14
C LEU A 331 -1.13 22.47 15.03
N LYS A 332 -0.70 22.40 13.75
CA LYS A 332 -1.60 22.02 12.65
C LYS A 332 -2.24 20.65 12.90
N SER A 333 -1.49 19.71 13.44
CA SER A 333 -2.01 18.38 13.80
C SER A 333 -3.01 18.43 14.96
N VAL A 334 -2.88 19.37 15.91
CA VAL A 334 -3.90 19.58 16.97
C VAL A 334 -5.20 20.06 16.34
N LEU A 335 -5.11 21.11 15.54
CA LEU A 335 -6.27 21.69 14.88
C LEU A 335 -6.98 20.67 13.98
N GLU A 336 -6.23 19.85 13.25
CA GLU A 336 -6.78 18.76 12.45
C GLU A 336 -7.55 17.75 13.31
N LYS A 337 -7.05 17.41 14.50
CA LYS A 337 -7.75 16.53 15.45
C LYS A 337 -9.07 17.14 15.90
N VAL A 338 -9.07 18.43 16.26
CA VAL A 338 -10.27 19.14 16.69
C VAL A 338 -11.35 19.09 15.60
N PHE A 339 -10.99 19.40 14.35
CA PHE A 339 -11.94 19.34 13.22
C PHE A 339 -12.46 17.93 12.95
N TYR A 340 -11.61 16.88 13.05
CA TYR A 340 -12.04 15.49 12.88
C TYR A 340 -13.03 15.06 13.97
N VAL A 341 -12.79 15.52 15.21
CA VAL A 341 -13.71 15.29 16.32
C VAL A 341 -15.04 16.03 16.09
N MET A 342 -14.99 17.28 15.65
CA MET A 342 -16.17 18.08 15.32
C MET A 342 -17.04 17.38 14.26
N TRP A 343 -16.48 16.99 13.13
CA TRP A 343 -17.24 16.31 12.07
C TRP A 343 -17.83 14.99 12.54
N TRP A 344 -17.12 14.24 13.38
CA TRP A 344 -17.63 13.03 13.99
C TRP A 344 -18.83 13.30 14.91
N HIS A 345 -18.79 14.35 15.75
CA HIS A 345 -19.89 14.71 16.64
C HIS A 345 -21.11 15.25 15.87
N ILE A 346 -20.91 16.06 14.84
CA ILE A 346 -21.98 16.51 13.93
C ILE A 346 -22.69 15.30 13.31
N TRP A 347 -21.93 14.33 12.78
CA TRP A 347 -22.50 13.12 12.21
C TRP A 347 -23.23 12.28 13.25
N SER A 348 -22.68 12.15 14.43
CA SER A 348 -23.31 11.43 15.54
C SER A 348 -24.60 12.09 15.99
N PHE A 349 -24.62 13.41 16.09
CA PHE A 349 -25.80 14.20 16.43
C PHE A 349 -26.89 14.05 15.35
N ARG A 350 -26.53 14.20 14.09
CA ARG A 350 -27.43 13.97 12.95
C ARG A 350 -28.10 12.59 13.02
N ASN A 351 -27.32 11.54 13.28
CA ASN A 351 -27.85 10.20 13.37
C ASN A 351 -28.74 10.00 14.59
N LYS A 352 -28.43 10.60 15.72
CA LYS A 352 -29.29 10.59 16.90
C LYS A 352 -30.62 11.33 16.65
N LYS A 353 -30.60 12.42 15.89
CA LYS A 353 -31.81 13.17 15.51
C LYS A 353 -32.72 12.38 14.57
N ILE A 354 -32.15 11.57 13.67
CA ILE A 354 -32.94 10.77 12.72
C ILE A 354 -33.40 9.43 13.32
N PHE A 355 -32.53 8.74 14.06
CA PHE A 355 -32.76 7.36 14.48
C PHE A 355 -32.91 7.18 16.00
N GLY A 356 -32.69 8.23 16.77
CA GLY A 356 -32.71 8.17 18.23
C GLY A 356 -34.06 8.60 18.82
N SER A 357 -34.38 8.08 20.00
CA SER A 357 -35.59 8.39 20.75
C SER A 357 -35.42 9.57 21.73
N LYS A 358 -34.24 10.16 21.87
CA LYS A 358 -33.95 11.22 22.87
C LYS A 358 -33.71 12.58 22.22
N ASN A 359 -34.29 13.63 22.78
CA ASN A 359 -33.92 15.03 22.48
C ASN A 359 -32.45 15.27 22.80
N THR A 360 -31.64 15.44 21.79
CA THR A 360 -30.22 15.80 21.94
C THR A 360 -30.09 17.33 21.75
N HIS A 361 -29.48 17.99 22.75
CA HIS A 361 -29.24 19.42 22.66
C HIS A 361 -28.00 19.71 21.81
N MET A 362 -28.12 20.62 20.87
CA MET A 362 -27.04 21.06 19.98
C MET A 362 -25.93 21.79 20.72
N ALA A 363 -26.27 22.48 21.83
CA ALA A 363 -25.33 23.23 22.63
C ALA A 363 -24.15 22.40 23.14
N THR A 364 -24.35 21.10 23.39
CA THR A 364 -23.30 20.19 23.92
C THR A 364 -22.25 19.77 22.90
N ILE A 365 -22.47 19.99 21.59
CA ILE A 365 -21.51 19.51 20.57
C ILE A 365 -20.14 20.20 20.75
N PHE A 366 -20.10 21.50 21.00
CA PHE A 366 -18.84 22.20 21.18
C PHE A 366 -18.10 21.67 22.42
N GLU A 367 -18.78 21.47 23.52
CA GLU A 367 -18.23 20.92 24.76
C GLU A 367 -17.71 19.49 24.58
N ASP A 368 -18.48 18.67 23.85
CA ASP A 368 -18.05 17.31 23.44
C ASP A 368 -16.78 17.35 22.58
N VAL A 369 -16.66 18.30 21.65
CA VAL A 369 -15.47 18.48 20.81
C VAL A 369 -14.27 18.86 21.67
N VAL A 370 -14.42 19.82 22.57
CA VAL A 370 -13.35 20.29 23.47
C VAL A 370 -12.89 19.16 24.38
N SER A 371 -13.80 18.46 25.03
CA SER A 371 -13.46 17.38 25.97
C SER A 371 -12.84 16.16 25.28
N ARG A 372 -13.38 15.73 24.13
CA ARG A 372 -12.86 14.56 23.40
C ARG A 372 -11.51 14.84 22.74
N SER A 373 -11.32 16.03 22.17
CA SER A 373 -10.03 16.40 21.58
C SER A 373 -8.96 16.55 22.65
N PHE A 374 -9.29 17.11 23.84
CA PHE A 374 -8.40 17.09 25.01
C PHE A 374 -7.95 15.69 25.36
N TYR A 375 -8.91 14.78 25.57
CA TYR A 375 -8.62 13.41 25.98
C TYR A 375 -7.67 12.72 24.99
N TRP A 376 -7.91 12.85 23.69
CA TRP A 376 -7.06 12.19 22.70
C TRP A 376 -5.71 12.87 22.52
N CYS A 377 -5.63 14.19 22.59
CA CYS A 377 -4.35 14.88 22.53
C CYS A 377 -3.48 14.57 23.75
N ARG A 378 -4.06 14.59 24.94
CA ARG A 378 -3.31 14.33 26.17
C ARG A 378 -2.86 12.88 26.30
N PHE A 379 -3.79 11.94 26.20
CA PHE A 379 -3.51 10.55 26.55
C PHE A 379 -2.95 9.72 25.39
N ARG A 380 -3.31 10.01 24.15
CA ARG A 380 -2.82 9.27 22.98
C ARG A 380 -1.57 9.88 22.34
N CYS A 381 -1.30 11.18 22.56
CA CYS A 381 -0.05 11.79 22.12
C CYS A 381 1.01 11.83 23.22
N LYS A 382 0.69 11.39 24.46
CA LYS A 382 1.58 11.46 25.63
C LYS A 382 2.04 12.91 25.92
N ALA A 383 1.19 13.88 25.63
CA ALA A 383 1.47 15.29 25.82
C ALA A 383 1.20 15.70 27.27
N SER A 384 1.97 16.64 27.80
CA SER A 384 1.83 17.14 29.17
C SER A 384 1.30 18.56 29.16
N PHE A 385 -0.01 18.70 29.30
CA PHE A 385 -0.69 20.00 29.49
C PHE A 385 -1.94 19.84 30.37
N SER A 386 -2.38 20.90 31.04
CA SER A 386 -3.54 20.86 31.91
C SER A 386 -4.86 21.04 31.14
N TRP A 387 -5.97 20.67 31.80
CA TRP A 387 -7.30 20.95 31.26
C TRP A 387 -7.56 22.45 31.15
N ILE A 388 -7.05 23.23 32.10
CA ILE A 388 -7.21 24.70 32.13
C ILE A 388 -6.50 25.35 30.95
N ASP A 389 -5.28 24.91 30.63
CA ASP A 389 -4.52 25.40 29.47
C ASP A 389 -5.24 25.08 28.17
N TRP A 390 -5.78 23.86 28.07
CA TRP A 390 -6.55 23.41 26.91
C TRP A 390 -7.82 24.25 26.72
N LEU A 391 -8.54 24.56 27.79
CA LEU A 391 -9.73 25.41 27.73
C LEU A 391 -9.43 26.83 27.26
N LYS A 392 -8.28 27.38 27.65
CA LYS A 392 -7.88 28.73 27.23
C LYS A 392 -7.60 28.79 25.74
N ASN A 393 -6.71 27.95 25.25
CA ASN A 393 -6.38 27.83 23.81
C ASN A 393 -5.61 26.51 23.54
N PRO A 394 -6.14 25.61 22.70
CA PRO A 394 -5.50 24.33 22.43
C PRO A 394 -4.20 24.43 21.62
N LEU A 395 -3.89 25.60 21.08
CA LEU A 395 -2.67 25.84 20.30
C LEU A 395 -1.50 26.36 21.11
N LEU A 396 -1.75 26.79 22.37
CA LEU A 396 -0.70 27.20 23.29
C LEU A 396 -0.08 26.05 24.08
N VAL A 397 -0.64 24.84 23.95
CA VAL A 397 -0.14 23.67 24.67
C VAL A 397 1.13 23.08 24.02
N SER A 398 2.08 22.68 24.83
CA SER A 398 3.30 21.97 24.36
C SER A 398 2.99 20.49 24.07
N LEU A 399 3.25 20.06 22.84
CA LEU A 399 3.03 18.69 22.35
C LEU A 399 4.34 17.97 22.09
#